data_2282d65c2e7ea17a33b7157851db5866
#
_entry.id   2282d65c2e7ea17a33b7157851db5866
#
_cell.length_a   1.000
_cell.length_b   1.000
_cell.length_c   1.000
_cell.angle_alpha   90.00
_cell.angle_beta   90.00
_cell.angle_gamma   90.00
#
_symmetry.space_group_name_H-M   'P 1'
#
loop_
_entity.id
_entity.type
_entity.pdbx_description
1 polymer ?
#
loop_
_entity_poly.entity_id
_entity_poly.type
_entity_poly.pdbx_seq_one_letter_code
_entity_poly.pdbx_strand_id
1 'polypeptide(L)'
;MSAELKTISIGMLGCGVVGSQVARLLQSDEQELSERSGALLVLKKIGVRSNAAREGINPSMITTDLNSIVSDPEINIVIEVMGGIEPARTLILEAIKNKKSVITANKALLATHGHELFNAADAAKVDLYYEAAVAGAIPIIRSMRESLAGDQITRVMGIVNGTTNYILTKMHEEGRAFNDVLKEAQSLGYAEADPTADIEGHDAAAKAALLASLAFHSTVTIDEVYCEGISAITIDDVNAAKAMGSVIKLLAIAELTVKDEISVRVHPVMLPSSHPLASVRNAFNAVYVESEAAGQLMFYGRGAGGAPTASAILGDLVAVTRHRAYSTVGYGESDYADLDIAPVGDVKSQFFVRLHVADKSGVLASIAQVFASENISIQTVRQAGLGSDAELVVVTHAATESSLKGCIKKLTDMDIVSKVESVIRVEGVVA
;
A
#
# COMPACT_ATOMS: atom_id res chain seq x y z
N MET A 1 -23.11 -9.27 40.67
CA MET A 1 -23.51 -7.91 40.24
C MET A 1 -22.91 -7.70 38.86
N SER A 2 -23.72 -7.72 37.82
CA SER A 2 -23.27 -7.31 36.48
C SER A 2 -22.97 -5.81 36.55
N ALA A 3 -21.71 -5.44 36.42
CA ALA A 3 -21.36 -4.03 36.27
C ALA A 3 -22.15 -3.48 35.08
N GLU A 4 -22.82 -2.36 35.27
CA GLU A 4 -23.52 -1.68 34.19
C GLU A 4 -22.49 -1.28 33.10
N LEU A 5 -22.66 -1.76 31.90
CA LEU A 5 -21.72 -1.47 30.79
C LEU A 5 -21.71 0.04 30.51
N LYS A 6 -20.52 0.61 30.41
CA LYS A 6 -20.35 2.01 30.03
C LYS A 6 -20.83 2.18 28.58
N THR A 7 -21.63 3.19 28.29
CA THR A 7 -22.05 3.52 26.93
C THR A 7 -20.95 4.33 26.21
N ILE A 8 -20.59 3.92 25.02
CA ILE A 8 -19.65 4.60 24.12
C ILE A 8 -20.41 5.02 22.86
N SER A 9 -20.60 6.32 22.71
CA SER A 9 -21.32 6.90 21.57
C SER A 9 -20.37 7.18 20.42
N ILE A 10 -20.82 6.85 19.22
CA ILE A 10 -20.04 6.92 17.97
C ILE A 10 -20.69 7.95 17.04
N GLY A 11 -19.88 8.83 16.49
CA GLY A 11 -20.22 9.66 15.34
C GLY A 11 -19.46 9.19 14.11
N MET A 12 -20.10 9.21 12.95
CA MET A 12 -19.48 8.79 11.71
C MET A 12 -19.49 9.95 10.69
N LEU A 13 -18.34 10.22 10.07
CA LEU A 13 -18.16 11.20 9.00
C LEU A 13 -18.01 10.45 7.67
N GLY A 14 -19.07 10.47 6.85
CA GLY A 14 -19.17 9.75 5.59
C GLY A 14 -20.09 8.53 5.68
N CYS A 15 -20.89 8.32 4.65
CA CYS A 15 -21.77 7.16 4.51
C CYS A 15 -21.84 6.72 3.04
N GLY A 16 -20.68 6.51 2.44
CA GLY A 16 -20.50 5.88 1.14
C GLY A 16 -20.48 4.35 1.25
N VAL A 17 -19.81 3.68 0.32
CA VAL A 17 -19.73 2.21 0.27
C VAL A 17 -19.21 1.62 1.59
N VAL A 18 -18.16 2.18 2.17
CA VAL A 18 -17.59 1.69 3.44
C VAL A 18 -18.46 2.10 4.63
N GLY A 19 -18.82 3.38 4.75
CA GLY A 19 -19.57 3.88 5.90
C GLY A 19 -20.94 3.23 6.05
N SER A 20 -21.64 2.92 4.95
CA SER A 20 -22.91 2.18 5.00
C SER A 20 -22.74 0.75 5.52
N GLN A 21 -21.62 0.08 5.20
CA GLN A 21 -21.32 -1.25 5.75
C GLN A 21 -20.97 -1.18 7.23
N VAL A 22 -20.18 -0.17 7.67
CA VAL A 22 -19.89 0.07 9.08
C VAL A 22 -21.19 0.28 9.87
N ALA A 23 -22.07 1.17 9.40
CA ALA A 23 -23.35 1.43 10.07
C ALA A 23 -24.24 0.18 10.14
N ARG A 24 -24.31 -0.62 9.07
CA ARG A 24 -25.06 -1.86 9.04
C ARG A 24 -24.54 -2.88 10.03
N LEU A 25 -23.22 -3.14 10.03
CA LEU A 25 -22.60 -4.12 10.92
C LEU A 25 -22.70 -3.68 12.39
N LEU A 26 -22.58 -2.38 12.68
CA LEU A 26 -22.80 -1.87 14.03
C LEU A 26 -24.21 -2.13 14.54
N GLN A 27 -25.22 -2.09 13.64
CA GLN A 27 -26.60 -2.37 14.01
C GLN A 27 -26.94 -3.86 14.08
N SER A 28 -26.41 -4.66 13.14
CA SER A 28 -26.68 -6.12 13.11
C SER A 28 -25.98 -6.88 14.23
N ASP A 29 -24.76 -6.46 14.60
CA ASP A 29 -23.88 -7.16 15.51
C ASP A 29 -23.65 -6.40 16.83
N GLU A 30 -24.56 -5.47 17.16
CA GLU A 30 -24.47 -4.55 18.33
C GLU A 30 -24.15 -5.29 19.62
N GLN A 31 -24.89 -6.36 19.92
CA GLN A 31 -24.69 -7.13 21.13
C GLN A 31 -23.29 -7.78 21.16
N GLU A 32 -22.89 -8.46 20.09
CA GLU A 32 -21.62 -9.17 20.01
C GLU A 32 -20.42 -8.20 20.07
N LEU A 33 -20.51 -7.06 19.37
CA LEU A 33 -19.48 -6.02 19.42
C LEU A 33 -19.39 -5.38 20.81
N SER A 34 -20.52 -5.17 21.47
CA SER A 34 -20.58 -4.65 22.84
C SER A 34 -19.94 -5.63 23.83
N GLU A 35 -20.24 -6.92 23.72
CA GLU A 35 -19.63 -7.96 24.56
C GLU A 35 -18.11 -8.04 24.33
N ARG A 36 -17.67 -8.00 23.06
CA ARG A 36 -16.24 -8.03 22.71
C ARG A 36 -15.48 -6.79 23.17
N SER A 37 -16.12 -5.63 23.14
CA SER A 37 -15.49 -4.36 23.55
C SER A 37 -15.58 -4.07 25.04
N GLY A 38 -16.50 -4.72 25.75
CA GLY A 38 -16.77 -4.47 27.17
C GLY A 38 -17.53 -3.17 27.45
N ALA A 39 -18.20 -2.61 26.43
CA ALA A 39 -19.01 -1.41 26.53
C ALA A 39 -20.19 -1.46 25.58
N LEU A 40 -21.28 -0.77 25.87
CA LEU A 40 -22.41 -0.61 24.95
C LEU A 40 -22.06 0.37 23.86
N LEU A 41 -22.06 -0.08 22.60
CA LEU A 41 -21.75 0.73 21.43
C LEU A 41 -23.02 1.34 20.84
N VAL A 42 -23.06 2.66 20.69
CA VAL A 42 -24.23 3.37 20.15
C VAL A 42 -23.79 4.28 19.00
N LEU A 43 -24.23 3.96 17.78
CA LEU A 43 -24.08 4.88 16.64
C LEU A 43 -25.09 6.01 16.75
N LYS A 44 -24.63 7.22 17.07
CA LYS A 44 -25.48 8.37 17.39
C LYS A 44 -25.80 9.24 16.19
N LYS A 45 -24.79 9.59 15.40
CA LYS A 45 -24.90 10.50 14.25
C LYS A 45 -24.07 10.07 13.06
N ILE A 46 -24.55 10.35 11.86
CA ILE A 46 -23.86 10.08 10.60
C ILE A 46 -23.87 11.36 9.76
N GLY A 47 -22.67 11.90 9.52
CA GLY A 47 -22.45 13.09 8.70
C GLY A 47 -22.35 12.75 7.22
N VAL A 48 -23.07 13.47 6.39
CA VAL A 48 -23.16 13.24 4.94
C VAL A 48 -23.25 14.55 4.15
N ARG A 49 -22.95 14.50 2.85
CA ARG A 49 -23.08 15.67 1.95
C ARG A 49 -24.54 16.05 1.65
N SER A 50 -25.44 15.09 1.67
CA SER A 50 -26.86 15.28 1.38
C SER A 50 -27.73 14.36 2.22
N ASN A 51 -28.91 14.83 2.61
CA ASN A 51 -29.89 14.09 3.42
C ASN A 51 -30.65 12.99 2.64
N ALA A 52 -30.15 12.52 1.50
CA ALA A 52 -30.77 11.43 0.76
C ALA A 52 -30.90 10.19 1.67
N ALA A 53 -32.06 9.53 1.57
CA ALA A 53 -32.32 8.29 2.32
C ALA A 53 -31.27 7.22 1.96
N ARG A 54 -30.85 6.45 2.95
CA ARG A 54 -29.92 5.33 2.82
C ARG A 54 -30.56 4.07 3.38
N GLU A 55 -30.51 3.03 2.58
CA GLU A 55 -31.10 1.75 2.95
C GLU A 55 -30.50 1.22 4.27
N GLY A 56 -31.38 0.84 5.19
CA GLY A 56 -31.01 0.29 6.50
C GLY A 56 -30.50 1.31 7.52
N ILE A 57 -30.53 2.62 7.23
CA ILE A 57 -30.10 3.67 8.15
C ILE A 57 -31.27 4.52 8.59
N ASN A 58 -31.43 4.68 9.92
CA ASN A 58 -32.47 5.55 10.48
C ASN A 58 -32.22 7.01 10.06
N PRO A 59 -33.16 7.67 9.34
CA PRO A 59 -33.00 9.05 8.89
C PRO A 59 -32.71 10.07 10.00
N SER A 60 -33.16 9.81 11.23
CA SER A 60 -32.91 10.71 12.38
C SER A 60 -31.45 10.79 12.80
N MET A 61 -30.64 9.81 12.41
CA MET A 61 -29.17 9.79 12.66
C MET A 61 -28.39 10.60 11.64
N ILE A 62 -29.01 10.97 10.50
CA ILE A 62 -28.32 11.62 9.39
C ILE A 62 -28.29 13.13 9.60
N THR A 63 -27.13 13.74 9.41
CA THR A 63 -26.93 15.19 9.44
C THR A 63 -26.03 15.64 8.30
N THR A 64 -26.25 16.86 7.80
CA THR A 64 -25.31 17.55 6.89
C THR A 64 -24.39 18.51 7.64
N ASP A 65 -24.65 18.75 8.92
CA ASP A 65 -23.78 19.52 9.80
C ASP A 65 -22.71 18.59 10.43
N LEU A 66 -21.55 18.51 9.77
CA LEU A 66 -20.44 17.68 10.21
C LEU A 66 -19.83 18.17 11.53
N ASN A 67 -19.87 19.49 11.77
CA ASN A 67 -19.37 20.07 13.01
C ASN A 67 -20.20 19.63 14.21
N SER A 68 -21.50 19.42 14.06
CA SER A 68 -22.37 18.90 15.13
C SER A 68 -21.99 17.49 15.61
N ILE A 69 -21.13 16.75 14.87
CA ILE A 69 -20.60 15.45 15.27
C ILE A 69 -19.33 15.63 16.10
N VAL A 70 -18.38 16.39 15.59
CA VAL A 70 -17.07 16.54 16.23
C VAL A 70 -17.14 17.42 17.49
N SER A 71 -18.15 18.27 17.63
CA SER A 71 -18.38 19.10 18.82
C SER A 71 -19.36 18.53 19.83
N ASP A 72 -20.13 17.45 19.49
CA ASP A 72 -21.11 16.86 20.42
C ASP A 72 -20.41 16.23 21.64
N PRO A 73 -20.62 16.74 22.87
CA PRO A 73 -19.92 16.23 24.06
C PRO A 73 -20.28 14.79 24.42
N GLU A 74 -21.39 14.27 23.89
CA GLU A 74 -21.80 12.88 24.16
C GLU A 74 -21.14 11.88 23.20
N ILE A 75 -20.56 12.32 22.07
CA ILE A 75 -19.81 11.45 21.15
C ILE A 75 -18.39 11.23 21.70
N ASN A 76 -18.00 9.98 21.82
CA ASN A 76 -16.71 9.56 22.35
C ASN A 76 -15.70 9.19 21.24
N ILE A 77 -16.19 8.59 20.15
CA ILE A 77 -15.39 8.09 19.04
C ILE A 77 -15.94 8.67 17.73
N VAL A 78 -15.07 9.14 16.86
CA VAL A 78 -15.40 9.58 15.50
C VAL A 78 -14.78 8.63 14.48
N ILE A 79 -15.60 8.08 13.58
CA ILE A 79 -15.16 7.27 12.44
C ILE A 79 -15.18 8.14 11.20
N GLU A 80 -14.02 8.39 10.57
CA GLU A 80 -13.89 9.16 9.33
C GLU A 80 -13.69 8.22 8.13
N VAL A 81 -14.64 8.29 7.20
CA VAL A 81 -14.67 7.52 5.94
C VAL A 81 -15.19 8.38 4.77
N MET A 82 -14.87 9.67 4.78
CA MET A 82 -15.24 10.61 3.72
C MET A 82 -14.26 10.62 2.57
N GLY A 83 -12.97 10.41 2.88
CA GLY A 83 -11.86 10.58 1.94
C GLY A 83 -11.56 12.05 1.62
N GLY A 84 -10.47 12.28 0.86
CA GLY A 84 -9.94 13.60 0.57
C GLY A 84 -9.16 14.20 1.75
N ILE A 85 -8.52 15.35 1.53
CA ILE A 85 -7.74 16.02 2.58
C ILE A 85 -8.64 16.93 3.40
N GLU A 86 -9.30 17.88 2.77
CA GLU A 86 -10.27 18.76 3.44
C GLU A 86 -11.72 18.43 3.02
N PRO A 87 -12.67 18.49 3.91
CA PRO A 87 -12.59 18.95 5.32
C PRO A 87 -12.20 17.86 6.33
N ALA A 88 -11.77 16.67 5.91
CA ALA A 88 -11.48 15.55 6.81
C ALA A 88 -10.41 15.91 7.84
N ARG A 89 -9.29 16.52 7.42
CA ARG A 89 -8.20 16.99 8.30
C ARG A 89 -8.72 17.92 9.39
N THR A 90 -9.42 19.00 8.98
CA THR A 90 -9.97 19.97 9.93
C THR A 90 -10.92 19.32 10.94
N LEU A 91 -11.80 18.42 10.49
CA LEU A 91 -12.76 17.72 11.36
C LEU A 91 -12.09 16.73 12.31
N ILE A 92 -11.06 16.00 11.87
CA ILE A 92 -10.30 15.10 12.73
C ILE A 92 -9.58 15.89 13.83
N LEU A 93 -8.90 16.99 13.49
CA LEU A 93 -8.23 17.84 14.46
C LEU A 93 -9.21 18.43 15.49
N GLU A 94 -10.41 18.86 15.04
CA GLU A 94 -11.43 19.36 15.97
C GLU A 94 -12.00 18.23 16.85
N ALA A 95 -12.19 17.01 16.33
CA ALA A 95 -12.58 15.84 17.12
C ALA A 95 -11.53 15.54 18.20
N ILE A 96 -10.25 15.52 17.85
CA ILE A 96 -9.12 15.29 18.77
C ILE A 96 -9.08 16.39 19.87
N LYS A 97 -9.21 17.63 19.47
CA LYS A 97 -9.28 18.79 20.40
C LYS A 97 -10.43 18.63 21.40
N ASN A 98 -11.57 18.10 20.95
CA ASN A 98 -12.73 17.78 21.79
C ASN A 98 -12.60 16.43 22.53
N LYS A 99 -11.38 15.88 22.66
CA LYS A 99 -11.06 14.65 23.39
C LYS A 99 -11.77 13.40 22.87
N LYS A 100 -12.08 13.35 21.58
CA LYS A 100 -12.64 12.17 20.93
C LYS A 100 -11.52 11.33 20.33
N SER A 101 -11.60 10.02 20.49
CA SER A 101 -10.76 9.11 19.72
C SER A 101 -11.24 9.06 18.28
N VAL A 102 -10.32 8.83 17.33
CA VAL A 102 -10.61 8.85 15.89
C VAL A 102 -10.19 7.52 15.25
N ILE A 103 -11.03 7.05 14.34
CA ILE A 103 -10.73 5.92 13.47
C ILE A 103 -10.88 6.41 12.04
N THR A 104 -9.86 6.26 11.21
CA THR A 104 -9.90 6.74 9.82
C THR A 104 -9.44 5.68 8.82
N ALA A 105 -10.03 5.69 7.63
CA ALA A 105 -9.58 4.89 6.48
C ALA A 105 -8.88 5.76 5.42
N ASN A 106 -8.54 7.00 5.75
CA ASN A 106 -8.10 8.02 4.79
C ASN A 106 -6.58 8.01 4.60
N LYS A 107 -6.11 7.06 3.80
CA LYS A 107 -4.68 6.90 3.51
C LYS A 107 -4.00 8.15 2.94
N ALA A 108 -4.71 8.91 2.07
CA ALA A 108 -4.15 10.11 1.46
C ALA A 108 -3.89 11.20 2.51
N LEU A 109 -4.83 11.40 3.42
CA LEU A 109 -4.67 12.32 4.53
C LEU A 109 -3.52 11.92 5.47
N LEU A 110 -3.44 10.64 5.82
CA LEU A 110 -2.39 10.14 6.70
C LEU A 110 -0.99 10.21 6.06
N ALA A 111 -0.87 9.91 4.76
CA ALA A 111 0.41 9.98 4.04
C ALA A 111 0.94 11.41 3.85
N THR A 112 0.05 12.43 3.92
CA THR A 112 0.43 13.85 3.75
C THR A 112 0.46 14.64 5.05
N HIS A 113 -0.41 14.33 6.00
CA HIS A 113 -0.59 15.06 7.26
C HIS A 113 -0.60 14.16 8.50
N GLY A 114 -0.17 12.90 8.37
CA GLY A 114 -0.21 11.92 9.45
C GLY A 114 0.52 12.40 10.71
N HIS A 115 1.74 12.91 10.55
CA HIS A 115 2.54 13.43 11.67
C HIS A 115 1.80 14.50 12.50
N GLU A 116 1.11 15.46 11.84
CA GLU A 116 0.29 16.46 12.53
C GLU A 116 -0.85 15.82 13.34
N LEU A 117 -1.54 14.84 12.74
CA LEU A 117 -2.70 14.18 13.34
C LEU A 117 -2.28 13.28 14.51
N PHE A 118 -1.17 12.54 14.38
CA PHE A 118 -0.62 11.70 15.43
C PHE A 118 -0.16 12.53 16.62
N ASN A 119 0.61 13.59 16.38
CA ASN A 119 1.04 14.51 17.43
C ASN A 119 -0.13 15.18 18.18
N ALA A 120 -1.18 15.54 17.44
CA ALA A 120 -2.38 16.10 18.05
C ALA A 120 -3.10 15.08 18.93
N ALA A 121 -3.21 13.81 18.48
CA ALA A 121 -3.84 12.73 19.22
C ALA A 121 -3.07 12.40 20.51
N ASP A 122 -1.75 12.30 20.43
CA ASP A 122 -0.86 12.03 21.57
C ASP A 122 -0.92 13.17 22.61
N ALA A 123 -0.83 14.42 22.16
CA ALA A 123 -0.97 15.59 23.04
C ALA A 123 -2.36 15.67 23.70
N ALA A 124 -3.40 15.22 23.00
CA ALA A 124 -4.76 15.16 23.53
C ALA A 124 -5.02 13.92 24.41
N LYS A 125 -4.14 12.91 24.38
CA LYS A 125 -4.28 11.60 25.01
C LYS A 125 -5.55 10.89 24.54
N VAL A 126 -5.72 10.78 23.23
CA VAL A 126 -6.80 10.05 22.57
C VAL A 126 -6.24 9.14 21.50
N ASP A 127 -6.94 8.06 21.16
CA ASP A 127 -6.51 7.15 20.12
C ASP A 127 -6.75 7.73 18.72
N LEU A 128 -5.81 7.50 17.80
CA LEU A 128 -5.97 7.63 16.35
C LEU A 128 -5.61 6.30 15.70
N TYR A 129 -6.61 5.57 15.20
CA TYR A 129 -6.47 4.24 14.63
C TYR A 129 -6.83 4.25 13.16
N TYR A 130 -6.13 3.44 12.33
CA TYR A 130 -6.25 3.51 10.87
C TYR A 130 -5.98 2.20 10.14
N GLU A 131 -6.29 1.05 10.74
CA GLU A 131 -6.08 -0.27 10.12
C GLU A 131 -6.63 -0.33 8.68
N ALA A 132 -7.80 0.27 8.46
CA ALA A 132 -8.47 0.28 7.17
C ALA A 132 -7.78 1.14 6.09
N ALA A 133 -6.81 1.97 6.45
CA ALA A 133 -6.11 2.83 5.49
C ALA A 133 -5.09 2.06 4.63
N VAL A 134 -4.56 0.94 5.13
CA VAL A 134 -3.57 0.13 4.42
C VAL A 134 -4.06 -1.30 4.24
N ALA A 135 -4.07 -1.77 2.99
CA ALA A 135 -4.41 -3.15 2.61
C ALA A 135 -5.79 -3.65 3.10
N GLY A 136 -6.74 -2.75 3.32
CA GLY A 136 -8.16 -3.05 3.56
C GLY A 136 -8.42 -3.96 4.76
N ALA A 137 -8.79 -5.22 4.52
CA ALA A 137 -9.11 -6.17 5.60
C ALA A 137 -7.87 -6.84 6.23
N ILE A 138 -6.68 -6.62 5.68
CA ILE A 138 -5.45 -7.23 6.19
C ILE A 138 -5.03 -6.53 7.48
N PRO A 139 -4.93 -7.22 8.63
CA PRO A 139 -4.60 -6.60 9.91
C PRO A 139 -3.08 -6.34 10.02
N ILE A 140 -2.55 -5.43 9.20
CA ILE A 140 -1.11 -5.18 9.12
C ILE A 140 -0.63 -4.11 10.08
N ILE A 141 -1.38 -3.01 10.24
CA ILE A 141 -0.96 -1.88 11.08
C ILE A 141 -0.81 -2.33 12.52
N ARG A 142 -1.83 -2.99 13.07
CA ARG A 142 -1.80 -3.49 14.45
C ARG A 142 -0.80 -4.61 14.63
N SER A 143 -0.64 -5.49 13.63
CA SER A 143 0.37 -6.54 13.70
C SER A 143 1.78 -5.99 13.81
N MET A 144 2.11 -4.95 13.02
CA MET A 144 3.42 -4.30 13.09
C MET A 144 3.58 -3.49 14.39
N ARG A 145 2.56 -2.72 14.77
CA ARG A 145 2.58 -1.83 15.94
C ARG A 145 2.59 -2.56 17.28
N GLU A 146 1.89 -3.69 17.38
CA GLU A 146 1.67 -4.38 18.65
C GLU A 146 2.36 -5.75 18.69
N SER A 147 2.13 -6.60 17.69
CA SER A 147 2.61 -7.98 17.72
C SER A 147 4.11 -8.10 17.41
N LEU A 148 4.63 -7.23 16.55
CA LEU A 148 6.04 -7.17 16.17
C LEU A 148 6.82 -6.06 16.90
N ALA A 149 6.21 -5.38 17.87
CA ALA A 149 6.86 -4.30 18.62
C ALA A 149 8.12 -4.73 19.41
N GLY A 150 8.30 -6.02 19.64
CA GLY A 150 9.48 -6.59 20.29
C GLY A 150 10.56 -7.09 19.31
N ASP A 151 10.38 -6.88 18.01
CA ASP A 151 11.28 -7.35 16.96
C ASP A 151 11.73 -6.19 16.07
N GLN A 152 12.83 -6.35 15.36
CA GLN A 152 13.32 -5.36 14.40
C GLN A 152 12.85 -5.76 13.00
N ILE A 153 11.96 -4.95 12.42
CA ILE A 153 11.54 -5.09 11.04
C ILE A 153 12.68 -4.55 10.16
N THR A 154 13.16 -5.35 9.22
CA THR A 154 14.24 -4.98 8.29
C THR A 154 13.72 -4.65 6.91
N ARG A 155 12.58 -5.26 6.52
CA ARG A 155 11.98 -5.07 5.20
C ARG A 155 10.48 -5.30 5.20
N VAL A 156 9.78 -4.49 4.42
CA VAL A 156 8.35 -4.69 4.12
C VAL A 156 8.17 -4.66 2.60
N MET A 157 7.53 -5.68 2.04
CA MET A 157 7.14 -5.74 0.63
C MET A 157 5.64 -5.95 0.53
N GLY A 158 4.95 -5.19 -0.31
CA GLY A 158 3.50 -5.27 -0.40
C GLY A 158 2.95 -5.24 -1.82
N ILE A 159 2.04 -6.16 -2.14
CA ILE A 159 1.05 -5.99 -3.20
C ILE A 159 -0.13 -5.29 -2.55
N VAL A 160 -0.14 -3.95 -2.59
CA VAL A 160 -1.09 -3.13 -1.83
C VAL A 160 -2.11 -2.40 -2.72
N ASN A 161 -2.07 -2.65 -4.03
CA ASN A 161 -3.07 -2.16 -4.99
C ASN A 161 -3.72 -3.33 -5.73
N GLY A 162 -5.02 -3.54 -5.53
CA GLY A 162 -5.76 -4.66 -6.12
C GLY A 162 -5.97 -4.53 -7.63
N THR A 163 -6.13 -3.31 -8.14
CA THR A 163 -6.35 -3.03 -9.57
C THR A 163 -5.14 -3.45 -10.40
N THR A 164 -3.95 -3.00 -10.01
CA THR A 164 -2.70 -3.34 -10.70
C THR A 164 -2.39 -4.83 -10.60
N ASN A 165 -2.63 -5.44 -9.44
CA ASN A 165 -2.42 -6.89 -9.30
C ASN A 165 -3.41 -7.69 -10.16
N TYR A 166 -4.67 -7.25 -10.29
CA TYR A 166 -5.64 -7.86 -11.20
C TYR A 166 -5.15 -7.80 -12.65
N ILE A 167 -4.73 -6.60 -13.11
CA ILE A 167 -4.25 -6.39 -14.48
C ILE A 167 -3.05 -7.30 -14.78
N LEU A 168 -2.01 -7.26 -13.95
CA LEU A 168 -0.80 -8.06 -14.15
C LEU A 168 -1.06 -9.56 -14.06
N THR A 169 -2.01 -10.00 -13.20
CA THR A 169 -2.43 -11.40 -13.12
C THR A 169 -3.08 -11.87 -14.42
N LYS A 170 -4.00 -11.08 -14.98
CA LYS A 170 -4.69 -11.42 -16.23
C LYS A 170 -3.75 -11.40 -17.43
N MET A 171 -2.83 -10.42 -17.49
CA MET A 171 -1.78 -10.40 -18.52
C MET A 171 -0.95 -11.68 -18.43
N HIS A 172 -0.53 -12.09 -17.25
CA HIS A 172 0.30 -13.29 -17.06
C HIS A 172 -0.43 -14.59 -17.36
N GLU A 173 -1.65 -14.77 -16.86
CA GLU A 173 -2.39 -16.04 -16.94
C GLU A 173 -3.07 -16.22 -18.30
N GLU A 174 -3.64 -15.16 -18.86
CA GLU A 174 -4.46 -15.21 -20.08
C GLU A 174 -3.75 -14.67 -21.32
N GLY A 175 -2.56 -14.08 -21.18
CA GLY A 175 -1.80 -13.52 -22.33
C GLY A 175 -2.46 -12.30 -22.96
N ARG A 176 -3.27 -11.56 -22.22
CA ARG A 176 -4.06 -10.42 -22.69
C ARG A 176 -3.24 -9.12 -22.63
N ALA A 177 -3.54 -8.20 -23.54
CA ALA A 177 -2.90 -6.89 -23.53
C ALA A 177 -3.39 -6.01 -22.36
N PHE A 178 -2.51 -5.14 -21.85
CA PHE A 178 -2.79 -4.22 -20.74
C PHE A 178 -4.11 -3.46 -20.90
N ASN A 179 -4.34 -2.82 -22.04
CA ASN A 179 -5.52 -2.00 -22.28
C ASN A 179 -6.84 -2.78 -22.26
N ASP A 180 -6.83 -4.05 -22.69
CA ASP A 180 -8.03 -4.89 -22.70
C ASP A 180 -8.40 -5.32 -21.27
N VAL A 181 -7.39 -5.64 -20.47
CA VAL A 181 -7.59 -6.01 -19.06
C VAL A 181 -7.98 -4.79 -18.23
N LEU A 182 -7.41 -3.62 -18.50
CA LEU A 182 -7.79 -2.38 -17.83
C LEU A 182 -9.29 -2.05 -18.05
N LYS A 183 -9.79 -2.16 -19.29
CA LYS A 183 -11.21 -1.97 -19.58
C LYS A 183 -12.10 -2.97 -18.84
N GLU A 184 -11.67 -4.22 -18.72
CA GLU A 184 -12.38 -5.23 -17.94
C GLU A 184 -12.37 -4.87 -16.44
N ALA A 185 -11.24 -4.46 -15.88
CA ALA A 185 -11.13 -4.02 -14.51
C ALA A 185 -12.09 -2.85 -14.20
N GLN A 186 -12.22 -1.90 -15.14
CA GLN A 186 -13.18 -0.80 -15.04
C GLN A 186 -14.63 -1.31 -15.07
N SER A 187 -14.95 -2.24 -15.96
CA SER A 187 -16.32 -2.81 -16.06
C SER A 187 -16.73 -3.60 -14.82
N LEU A 188 -15.76 -4.22 -14.13
CA LEU A 188 -15.95 -4.97 -12.89
C LEU A 188 -15.92 -4.08 -11.63
N GLY A 189 -15.63 -2.78 -11.78
CA GLY A 189 -15.54 -1.83 -10.68
C GLY A 189 -14.26 -1.96 -9.84
N TYR A 190 -13.22 -2.62 -10.36
CA TYR A 190 -11.89 -2.65 -9.74
C TYR A 190 -11.09 -1.39 -10.03
N ALA A 191 -11.32 -0.75 -11.19
CA ALA A 191 -10.72 0.53 -11.56
C ALA A 191 -11.81 1.57 -11.78
N GLU A 192 -11.54 2.82 -11.41
CA GLU A 192 -12.39 3.96 -11.71
C GLU A 192 -12.25 4.41 -13.18
N ALA A 193 -13.08 5.37 -13.62
CA ALA A 193 -13.01 5.92 -14.97
C ALA A 193 -11.63 6.57 -15.24
N ASP A 194 -11.07 7.24 -14.23
CA ASP A 194 -9.67 7.67 -14.23
C ASP A 194 -8.86 6.74 -13.32
N PRO A 195 -8.13 5.78 -13.88
CA PRO A 195 -7.37 4.79 -13.13
C PRO A 195 -5.94 5.25 -12.78
N THR A 196 -5.56 6.51 -13.08
CA THR A 196 -4.19 7.01 -12.97
C THR A 196 -3.58 6.77 -11.60
N ALA A 197 -4.34 7.01 -10.51
CA ALA A 197 -3.84 6.80 -9.16
C ALA A 197 -3.43 5.34 -8.89
N ASP A 198 -4.10 4.39 -9.54
CA ASP A 198 -3.78 2.97 -9.43
C ASP A 198 -2.62 2.59 -10.34
N ILE A 199 -2.77 2.82 -11.67
CA ILE A 199 -1.85 2.30 -12.68
C ILE A 199 -0.48 2.99 -12.66
N GLU A 200 -0.41 4.25 -12.20
CA GLU A 200 0.85 4.98 -12.01
C GLU A 200 1.45 4.79 -10.60
N GLY A 201 0.80 3.97 -9.75
CA GLY A 201 1.35 3.54 -8.46
C GLY A 201 1.13 4.51 -7.30
N HIS A 202 0.45 5.64 -7.49
CA HIS A 202 0.28 6.67 -6.44
C HIS A 202 -0.48 6.16 -5.22
N ASP A 203 -1.51 5.31 -5.42
CA ASP A 203 -2.22 4.64 -4.32
C ASP A 203 -1.28 3.72 -3.51
N ALA A 204 -0.43 2.99 -4.21
CA ALA A 204 0.56 2.12 -3.57
C ALA A 204 1.65 2.94 -2.85
N ALA A 205 2.06 4.11 -3.40
CA ALA A 205 3.04 4.99 -2.79
C ALA A 205 2.57 5.57 -1.45
N ALA A 206 1.31 6.01 -1.38
CA ALA A 206 0.72 6.49 -0.12
C ALA A 206 0.74 5.40 0.97
N LYS A 207 0.45 4.15 0.60
CA LYS A 207 0.50 3.01 1.53
C LYS A 207 1.93 2.62 1.89
N ALA A 208 2.88 2.73 0.94
CA ALA A 208 4.29 2.47 1.18
C ALA A 208 4.88 3.44 2.22
N ALA A 209 4.54 4.74 2.13
CA ALA A 209 4.95 5.74 3.11
C ALA A 209 4.47 5.38 4.51
N LEU A 210 3.19 5.00 4.66
CA LEU A 210 2.62 4.61 5.96
C LEU A 210 3.28 3.33 6.52
N LEU A 211 3.51 2.33 5.66
CA LEU A 211 4.18 1.09 6.08
C LEU A 211 5.64 1.33 6.47
N ALA A 212 6.35 2.20 5.74
CA ALA A 212 7.74 2.56 6.05
C ALA A 212 7.83 3.32 7.37
N SER A 213 6.94 4.31 7.58
CA SER A 213 6.91 5.08 8.82
C SER A 213 6.70 4.16 10.03
N LEU A 214 5.76 3.23 9.91
CA LEU A 214 5.44 2.28 10.98
C LEU A 214 6.58 1.28 11.23
N ALA A 215 7.18 0.74 10.15
CA ALA A 215 8.21 -0.28 10.25
C ALA A 215 9.50 0.25 10.86
N PHE A 216 9.87 1.50 10.53
CA PHE A 216 11.17 2.07 10.86
C PHE A 216 11.11 3.23 11.86
N HIS A 217 9.93 3.45 12.46
CA HIS A 217 9.73 4.45 13.50
C HIS A 217 10.24 5.85 13.11
N SER A 218 10.03 6.23 11.87
CA SER A 218 10.46 7.51 11.27
C SER A 218 9.35 8.07 10.41
N THR A 219 9.24 9.38 10.33
CA THR A 219 8.25 10.00 9.43
C THR A 219 8.69 9.86 7.98
N VAL A 220 7.92 9.14 7.18
CA VAL A 220 8.10 9.03 5.72
C VAL A 220 6.88 9.62 5.03
N THR A 221 7.10 10.61 4.17
CA THR A 221 6.05 11.27 3.39
C THR A 221 5.90 10.67 2.00
N ILE A 222 4.76 10.89 1.36
CA ILE A 222 4.51 10.39 0.00
C ILE A 222 5.51 10.94 -1.02
N ASP A 223 5.99 12.18 -0.83
CA ASP A 223 6.93 12.85 -1.74
C ASP A 223 8.34 12.21 -1.70
N GLU A 224 8.64 11.45 -0.67
CA GLU A 224 9.89 10.71 -0.51
C GLU A 224 9.85 9.31 -1.12
N VAL A 225 8.67 8.85 -1.56
CA VAL A 225 8.52 7.53 -2.18
C VAL A 225 8.86 7.60 -3.66
N TYR A 226 9.90 6.89 -4.10
CA TYR A 226 10.10 6.68 -5.54
C TYR A 226 8.93 5.87 -6.11
N CYS A 227 8.31 6.36 -7.18
CA CYS A 227 7.10 5.76 -7.73
C CYS A 227 7.20 5.56 -9.26
N GLU A 228 6.96 4.33 -9.70
CA GLU A 228 6.85 3.93 -11.11
C GLU A 228 5.65 3.00 -11.27
N GLY A 229 4.75 3.32 -12.20
CA GLY A 229 3.53 2.56 -12.48
C GLY A 229 3.73 1.36 -13.38
N ILE A 230 2.60 0.74 -13.77
CA ILE A 230 2.57 -0.45 -14.64
C ILE A 230 2.19 -0.15 -16.08
N SER A 231 1.91 1.09 -16.44
CA SER A 231 1.43 1.48 -17.77
C SER A 231 2.44 1.20 -18.89
N ALA A 232 3.74 1.15 -18.57
CA ALA A 232 4.81 0.81 -19.50
C ALA A 232 5.00 -0.72 -19.68
N ILE A 233 4.39 -1.57 -18.83
CA ILE A 233 4.55 -3.03 -18.91
C ILE A 233 3.77 -3.58 -20.10
N THR A 234 4.47 -4.28 -20.98
CA THR A 234 3.91 -4.90 -22.17
C THR A 234 3.63 -6.39 -21.96
N ILE A 235 2.85 -6.98 -22.88
CA ILE A 235 2.64 -8.42 -22.88
C ILE A 235 3.93 -9.19 -23.16
N ASP A 236 4.84 -8.62 -23.92
CA ASP A 236 6.14 -9.24 -24.23
C ASP A 236 7.03 -9.29 -22.98
N ASP A 237 6.96 -8.27 -22.09
CA ASP A 237 7.66 -8.29 -20.82
C ASP A 237 7.11 -9.41 -19.91
N VAL A 238 5.79 -9.55 -19.89
CA VAL A 238 5.12 -10.63 -19.12
C VAL A 238 5.50 -12.01 -19.67
N ASN A 239 5.56 -12.17 -21.00
CA ASN A 239 5.97 -13.42 -21.63
C ASN A 239 7.45 -13.73 -21.37
N ALA A 240 8.33 -12.72 -21.42
CA ALA A 240 9.74 -12.88 -21.08
C ALA A 240 9.93 -13.28 -19.62
N ALA A 241 9.22 -12.66 -18.68
CA ALA A 241 9.22 -13.04 -17.27
C ALA A 241 8.74 -14.49 -17.08
N LYS A 242 7.65 -14.87 -17.75
CA LYS A 242 7.10 -16.24 -17.70
C LYS A 242 8.09 -17.27 -18.23
N ALA A 243 8.79 -16.95 -19.33
CA ALA A 243 9.83 -17.82 -19.88
C ALA A 243 11.03 -18.01 -18.95
N MET A 244 11.21 -17.14 -17.98
CA MET A 244 12.22 -17.20 -16.91
C MET A 244 11.67 -17.78 -15.59
N GLY A 245 10.45 -18.32 -15.58
CA GLY A 245 9.83 -18.88 -14.37
C GLY A 245 9.46 -17.80 -13.33
N SER A 246 9.20 -16.58 -13.80
CA SER A 246 8.90 -15.42 -12.96
C SER A 246 7.55 -14.80 -13.30
N VAL A 247 7.05 -13.95 -12.41
CA VAL A 247 5.86 -13.11 -12.59
C VAL A 247 6.21 -11.65 -12.38
N ILE A 248 5.47 -10.74 -13.01
CA ILE A 248 5.60 -9.30 -12.76
C ILE A 248 4.51 -8.88 -11.77
N LYS A 249 4.89 -8.13 -10.73
CA LYS A 249 4.02 -7.51 -9.75
C LYS A 249 4.38 -6.05 -9.56
N LEU A 250 3.40 -5.21 -9.20
CA LEU A 250 3.69 -3.89 -8.64
C LEU A 250 3.91 -4.06 -7.14
N LEU A 251 5.10 -3.74 -6.66
CA LEU A 251 5.43 -3.84 -5.24
C LEU A 251 5.67 -2.47 -4.61
N ALA A 252 5.09 -2.27 -3.44
CA ALA A 252 5.55 -1.30 -2.46
C ALA A 252 6.66 -1.96 -1.64
N ILE A 253 7.83 -1.36 -1.59
CA ILE A 253 9.00 -1.90 -0.87
C ILE A 253 9.54 -0.81 0.04
N ALA A 254 9.70 -1.15 1.32
CA ALA A 254 10.39 -0.32 2.30
C ALA A 254 11.43 -1.19 3.01
N GLU A 255 12.67 -0.73 3.06
CA GLU A 255 13.78 -1.49 3.67
C GLU A 255 14.84 -0.57 4.26
N LEU A 256 15.53 -1.05 5.28
CA LEU A 256 16.73 -0.39 5.80
C LEU A 256 17.93 -0.72 4.91
N THR A 257 18.68 0.31 4.54
CA THR A 257 19.96 0.15 3.85
C THR A 257 21.07 -0.24 4.83
N VAL A 258 22.20 -0.65 4.32
CA VAL A 258 23.42 -0.92 5.14
C VAL A 258 23.97 0.31 5.87
N LYS A 259 23.41 1.51 5.59
CA LYS A 259 23.75 2.77 6.25
C LYS A 259 22.71 3.20 7.27
N ASP A 260 21.75 2.35 7.58
CA ASP A 260 20.57 2.66 8.41
C ASP A 260 19.72 3.81 7.84
N GLU A 261 19.67 3.98 6.51
CA GLU A 261 18.77 4.89 5.81
C GLU A 261 17.53 4.11 5.33
N ILE A 262 16.38 4.76 5.25
CA ILE A 262 15.14 4.16 4.73
C ILE A 262 15.14 4.25 3.20
N SER A 263 15.05 3.12 2.52
CA SER A 263 14.70 3.06 1.10
C SER A 263 13.23 2.75 0.95
N VAL A 264 12.46 3.64 0.33
CA VAL A 264 11.04 3.44 0.08
C VAL A 264 10.69 3.67 -1.39
N ARG A 265 10.04 2.67 -2.01
CA ARG A 265 9.79 2.69 -3.45
C ARG A 265 8.58 1.86 -3.87
N VAL A 266 7.96 2.24 -4.97
CA VAL A 266 6.88 1.52 -5.64
C VAL A 266 7.26 1.37 -7.10
N HIS A 267 7.33 0.15 -7.61
CA HIS A 267 7.64 -0.09 -9.02
C HIS A 267 7.26 -1.51 -9.44
N PRO A 268 7.16 -1.79 -10.76
CA PRO A 268 7.08 -3.14 -11.27
C PRO A 268 8.31 -3.96 -10.89
N VAL A 269 8.08 -5.20 -10.47
CA VAL A 269 9.14 -6.13 -10.04
C VAL A 269 8.90 -7.49 -10.67
N MET A 270 9.95 -8.09 -11.18
CA MET A 270 9.98 -9.49 -11.57
C MET A 270 10.30 -10.36 -10.35
N LEU A 271 9.38 -11.24 -9.97
CA LEU A 271 9.51 -12.18 -8.86
C LEU A 271 9.60 -13.61 -9.37
N PRO A 272 10.52 -14.44 -8.88
CA PRO A 272 10.51 -15.87 -9.17
C PRO A 272 9.19 -16.50 -8.68
N SER A 273 8.69 -17.48 -9.42
CA SER A 273 7.40 -18.14 -9.08
C SER A 273 7.40 -18.84 -7.72
N SER A 274 8.59 -19.08 -7.14
CA SER A 274 8.76 -19.63 -5.79
C SER A 274 8.57 -18.60 -4.67
N HIS A 275 8.62 -17.31 -4.98
CA HIS A 275 8.43 -16.25 -3.98
C HIS A 275 6.98 -16.21 -3.48
N PRO A 276 6.70 -16.09 -2.17
CA PRO A 276 5.33 -16.08 -1.64
C PRO A 276 4.40 -15.07 -2.30
N LEU A 277 4.87 -13.84 -2.56
CA LEU A 277 4.09 -12.79 -3.23
C LEU A 277 3.75 -13.13 -4.69
N ALA A 278 4.48 -14.03 -5.36
CA ALA A 278 4.18 -14.44 -6.72
C ALA A 278 2.83 -15.17 -6.83
N SER A 279 2.40 -15.82 -5.75
CA SER A 279 1.14 -16.57 -5.68
C SER A 279 -0.10 -15.69 -5.52
N VAL A 280 0.06 -14.40 -5.21
CA VAL A 280 -1.05 -13.46 -4.97
C VAL A 280 -1.70 -13.08 -6.30
N ARG A 281 -2.97 -13.43 -6.50
CA ARG A 281 -3.68 -13.30 -7.78
C ARG A 281 -4.87 -12.34 -7.68
N ASN A 282 -5.36 -11.93 -8.84
CA ASN A 282 -6.55 -11.10 -8.99
C ASN A 282 -6.44 -9.79 -8.17
N ALA A 283 -7.56 -9.33 -7.61
CA ALA A 283 -7.60 -8.11 -6.80
C ALA A 283 -7.22 -8.33 -5.31
N PHE A 284 -6.52 -9.44 -4.99
CA PHE A 284 -6.05 -9.67 -3.63
C PHE A 284 -4.76 -8.88 -3.35
N ASN A 285 -4.60 -8.52 -2.09
CA ASN A 285 -3.41 -7.87 -1.56
C ASN A 285 -2.64 -8.83 -0.65
N ALA A 286 -1.36 -8.52 -0.48
CA ALA A 286 -0.53 -9.16 0.54
C ALA A 286 0.55 -8.20 1.00
N VAL A 287 0.92 -8.30 2.27
CA VAL A 287 2.08 -7.62 2.85
C VAL A 287 3.01 -8.69 3.42
N TYR A 288 4.24 -8.64 3.00
CA TYR A 288 5.31 -9.54 3.40
C TYR A 288 6.31 -8.74 4.24
N VAL A 289 6.52 -9.19 5.46
CA VAL A 289 7.38 -8.52 6.45
C VAL A 289 8.54 -9.44 6.75
N GLU A 290 9.74 -8.89 6.69
CA GLU A 290 10.97 -9.55 7.14
C GLU A 290 11.44 -8.87 8.42
N SER A 291 11.70 -9.66 9.45
CA SER A 291 12.21 -9.20 10.73
C SER A 291 13.32 -10.11 11.25
N GLU A 292 14.14 -9.60 12.17
CA GLU A 292 15.34 -10.30 12.62
C GLU A 292 15.02 -11.60 13.37
N ALA A 293 14.06 -11.58 14.26
CA ALA A 293 13.75 -12.73 15.12
C ALA A 293 12.61 -13.59 14.57
N ALA A 294 11.48 -12.98 14.15
CA ALA A 294 10.32 -13.73 13.62
C ALA A 294 10.55 -14.22 12.18
N GLY A 295 11.55 -13.68 11.48
CA GLY A 295 11.84 -14.04 10.10
C GLY A 295 10.79 -13.50 9.13
N GLN A 296 10.33 -14.35 8.22
CA GLN A 296 9.44 -13.97 7.13
C GLN A 296 7.98 -14.24 7.47
N LEU A 297 7.17 -13.21 7.43
CA LEU A 297 5.73 -13.27 7.67
C LEU A 297 4.98 -12.74 6.44
N MET A 298 3.84 -13.36 6.11
CA MET A 298 2.97 -12.90 5.03
C MET A 298 1.54 -12.75 5.51
N PHE A 299 0.97 -11.57 5.28
CA PHE A 299 -0.42 -11.25 5.54
C PHE A 299 -1.15 -11.12 4.21
N TYR A 300 -2.22 -11.88 4.01
CA TYR A 300 -2.93 -11.99 2.74
C TYR A 300 -4.42 -11.81 2.92
N GLY A 301 -5.06 -11.08 2.02
CA GLY A 301 -6.51 -10.86 2.09
C GLY A 301 -7.05 -9.91 1.01
N ARG A 302 -8.28 -9.46 1.20
CA ARG A 302 -8.89 -8.44 0.33
C ARG A 302 -8.39 -7.06 0.71
N GLY A 303 -7.76 -6.37 -0.25
CA GLY A 303 -7.16 -5.04 -0.05
C GLY A 303 -8.16 -3.88 -0.08
N ALA A 304 -9.39 -4.10 -0.56
CA ALA A 304 -10.43 -3.09 -0.68
C ALA A 304 -11.82 -3.73 -0.70
N GLY A 305 -12.85 -2.89 -0.61
CA GLY A 305 -14.26 -3.29 -0.66
C GLY A 305 -15.02 -2.85 0.59
N GLY A 306 -16.33 -2.66 0.48
CA GLY A 306 -17.16 -2.13 1.57
C GLY A 306 -17.06 -2.95 2.85
N ALA A 307 -17.40 -4.24 2.80
CA ALA A 307 -17.37 -5.14 3.96
C ALA A 307 -15.95 -5.44 4.47
N PRO A 308 -14.92 -5.73 3.63
CA PRO A 308 -13.56 -5.91 4.09
C PRO A 308 -13.01 -4.69 4.86
N THR A 309 -13.17 -3.49 4.31
CA THR A 309 -12.72 -2.25 4.95
C THR A 309 -13.50 -1.94 6.23
N ALA A 310 -14.82 -2.19 6.22
CA ALA A 310 -15.65 -2.05 7.43
C ALA A 310 -15.21 -2.99 8.55
N SER A 311 -14.79 -4.22 8.24
CA SER A 311 -14.26 -5.18 9.22
C SER A 311 -13.02 -4.63 9.94
N ALA A 312 -12.09 -4.01 9.22
CA ALA A 312 -10.91 -3.39 9.81
C ALA A 312 -11.29 -2.22 10.73
N ILE A 313 -12.20 -1.34 10.27
CA ILE A 313 -12.74 -0.23 11.08
C ILE A 313 -13.38 -0.74 12.38
N LEU A 314 -14.18 -1.80 12.30
CA LEU A 314 -14.82 -2.39 13.50
C LEU A 314 -13.78 -3.05 14.43
N GLY A 315 -12.71 -3.62 13.89
CA GLY A 315 -11.58 -4.09 14.66
C GLY A 315 -10.92 -2.97 15.46
N ASP A 316 -10.70 -1.82 14.82
CA ASP A 316 -10.19 -0.61 15.49
C ASP A 316 -11.19 -0.07 16.53
N LEU A 317 -12.49 -0.07 16.17
CA LEU A 317 -13.54 0.37 17.08
C LEU A 317 -13.56 -0.45 18.38
N VAL A 318 -13.45 -1.78 18.28
CA VAL A 318 -13.37 -2.66 19.47
C VAL A 318 -12.14 -2.33 20.32
N ALA A 319 -10.97 -2.11 19.70
CA ALA A 319 -9.74 -1.77 20.42
C ALA A 319 -9.88 -0.41 21.14
N VAL A 320 -10.26 0.63 20.41
CA VAL A 320 -10.44 2.00 20.92
C VAL A 320 -11.53 2.06 22.01
N THR A 321 -12.61 1.28 21.85
CA THR A 321 -13.66 1.19 22.85
C THR A 321 -13.15 0.59 24.16
N ARG A 322 -12.31 -0.46 24.11
CA ARG A 322 -11.66 -1.03 25.31
C ARG A 322 -10.81 0.01 26.03
N HIS A 323 -10.01 0.78 25.29
CA HIS A 323 -9.23 1.86 25.89
C HIS A 323 -10.13 2.89 26.58
N ARG A 324 -11.19 3.32 25.94
CA ARG A 324 -12.15 4.27 26.51
C ARG A 324 -12.89 3.71 27.72
N ALA A 325 -13.27 2.42 27.71
CA ALA A 325 -13.96 1.78 28.81
C ALA A 325 -13.09 1.77 30.08
N TYR A 326 -11.80 1.49 29.93
CA TYR A 326 -10.83 1.45 31.05
C TYR A 326 -10.10 2.78 31.28
N SER A 327 -10.46 3.87 30.57
CA SER A 327 -9.80 5.18 30.67
C SER A 327 -8.29 5.12 30.39
N THR A 328 -7.91 4.29 29.44
CA THR A 328 -6.55 4.15 28.89
C THR A 328 -6.48 4.69 27.46
N VAL A 329 -5.28 4.78 26.92
CA VAL A 329 -4.99 5.09 25.52
C VAL A 329 -4.11 3.96 24.99
N GLY A 330 -4.31 3.58 23.75
CA GLY A 330 -3.49 2.58 23.09
C GLY A 330 -2.11 3.11 22.72
N TYR A 331 -1.37 2.30 22.00
CA TYR A 331 -0.06 2.73 21.47
C TYR A 331 -0.27 3.82 20.43
N GLY A 332 0.42 4.96 20.60
CA GLY A 332 0.55 6.00 19.60
C GLY A 332 1.48 5.59 18.45
N GLU A 333 1.68 6.46 17.51
CA GLU A 333 2.75 6.29 16.52
C GLU A 333 4.11 6.54 17.17
N SER A 334 5.11 5.78 16.73
CA SER A 334 6.48 5.98 17.15
C SER A 334 7.34 6.48 15.98
N ASP A 335 7.93 7.65 16.16
CA ASP A 335 8.81 8.31 15.21
C ASP A 335 10.18 8.67 15.83
N TYR A 336 10.58 7.87 16.81
CA TYR A 336 11.78 8.13 17.61
C TYR A 336 13.10 7.93 16.87
N ALA A 337 13.10 7.23 15.73
CA ALA A 337 14.34 6.88 15.06
C ALA A 337 14.87 8.00 14.15
N ASP A 338 13.96 8.82 13.58
CA ASP A 338 14.30 9.99 12.72
C ASP A 338 15.40 9.67 11.67
N LEU A 339 15.18 8.55 10.93
CA LEU A 339 16.14 8.06 9.96
C LEU A 339 16.03 8.84 8.64
N ASP A 340 17.18 9.05 7.99
CA ASP A 340 17.27 9.65 6.68
C ASP A 340 16.67 8.75 5.58
N ILE A 341 16.17 9.37 4.51
CA ILE A 341 15.68 8.66 3.33
C ILE A 341 16.82 8.48 2.32
N ALA A 342 17.10 7.24 1.96
CA ALA A 342 18.12 6.90 0.99
C ALA A 342 17.77 7.44 -0.41
N PRO A 343 18.69 8.14 -1.10
CA PRO A 343 18.49 8.52 -2.50
C PRO A 343 18.25 7.27 -3.37
N VAL A 344 17.21 7.28 -4.22
CA VAL A 344 16.87 6.14 -5.08
C VAL A 344 18.05 5.68 -5.95
N GLY A 345 18.93 6.61 -6.34
CA GLY A 345 20.12 6.31 -7.14
C GLY A 345 21.12 5.37 -6.47
N ASP A 346 21.15 5.32 -5.14
CA ASP A 346 22.07 4.49 -4.33
C ASP A 346 21.47 3.11 -4.02
N VAL A 347 20.18 2.92 -4.25
CA VAL A 347 19.49 1.65 -4.01
C VAL A 347 20.03 0.58 -4.96
N LYS A 348 20.33 -0.59 -4.41
CA LYS A 348 20.82 -1.73 -5.18
C LYS A 348 19.67 -2.68 -5.49
N SER A 349 19.53 -3.01 -6.78
CA SER A 349 18.59 -4.03 -7.26
C SER A 349 19.27 -4.88 -8.33
N GLN A 350 18.73 -6.06 -8.58
CA GLN A 350 19.01 -6.78 -9.82
C GLN A 350 18.08 -6.24 -10.91
N PHE A 351 18.52 -6.28 -12.15
CA PHE A 351 17.75 -5.73 -13.27
C PHE A 351 17.61 -6.74 -14.39
N PHE A 352 16.40 -6.81 -14.92
CA PHE A 352 16.07 -7.42 -16.19
C PHE A 352 16.05 -6.31 -17.24
N VAL A 353 16.85 -6.45 -18.28
CA VAL A 353 16.96 -5.49 -19.39
C VAL A 353 16.69 -6.23 -20.71
N ARG A 354 15.69 -5.76 -21.46
CA ARG A 354 15.32 -6.31 -22.76
C ARG A 354 15.64 -5.32 -23.86
N LEU A 355 16.42 -5.76 -24.83
CA LEU A 355 16.99 -4.94 -25.91
C LEU A 355 16.64 -5.54 -27.27
N HIS A 356 16.29 -4.70 -28.24
CA HIS A 356 16.37 -5.07 -29.66
C HIS A 356 17.74 -4.70 -30.20
N VAL A 357 18.41 -5.66 -30.80
CA VAL A 357 19.81 -5.54 -31.23
C VAL A 357 20.02 -6.05 -32.63
N ALA A 358 21.06 -5.55 -33.31
CA ALA A 358 21.48 -6.11 -34.58
C ALA A 358 22.06 -7.53 -34.41
N ASP A 359 21.62 -8.49 -35.21
CA ASP A 359 22.17 -9.86 -35.20
C ASP A 359 23.47 -9.92 -36.01
N LYS A 360 24.57 -9.51 -35.37
CA LYS A 360 25.90 -9.47 -35.93
C LYS A 360 26.96 -9.92 -34.94
N SER A 361 28.05 -10.49 -35.48
CA SER A 361 29.20 -10.86 -34.66
C SER A 361 29.74 -9.65 -33.88
N GLY A 362 30.02 -9.84 -32.59
CA GLY A 362 30.58 -8.82 -31.69
C GLY A 362 29.55 -7.97 -30.95
N VAL A 363 28.24 -8.01 -31.30
CA VAL A 363 27.20 -7.21 -30.63
C VAL A 363 27.13 -7.52 -29.15
N LEU A 364 27.06 -8.81 -28.75
CA LEU A 364 27.04 -9.22 -27.37
C LEU A 364 28.28 -8.74 -26.60
N ALA A 365 29.45 -8.82 -27.20
CA ALA A 365 30.69 -8.34 -26.58
C ALA A 365 30.65 -6.83 -26.30
N SER A 366 30.18 -6.04 -27.27
CA SER A 366 30.05 -4.59 -27.13
C SER A 366 29.05 -4.20 -26.06
N ILE A 367 27.91 -4.89 -25.96
CA ILE A 367 26.90 -4.67 -24.93
C ILE A 367 27.48 -5.04 -23.56
N ALA A 368 28.14 -6.20 -23.42
CA ALA A 368 28.76 -6.61 -22.16
C ALA A 368 29.82 -5.62 -21.68
N GLN A 369 30.57 -4.97 -22.61
CA GLN A 369 31.51 -3.93 -22.29
C GLN A 369 30.85 -2.69 -21.69
N VAL A 370 29.65 -2.32 -22.15
CA VAL A 370 28.89 -1.19 -21.59
C VAL A 370 28.49 -1.49 -20.15
N PHE A 371 27.92 -2.68 -19.85
CA PHE A 371 27.64 -3.09 -18.49
C PHE A 371 28.89 -3.06 -17.59
N ALA A 372 30.01 -3.62 -18.07
CA ALA A 372 31.26 -3.61 -17.33
C ALA A 372 31.79 -2.18 -17.07
N SER A 373 31.62 -1.24 -18.03
CA SER A 373 32.03 0.15 -17.85
C SER A 373 31.29 0.91 -16.75
N GLU A 374 30.09 0.44 -16.40
CA GLU A 374 29.26 0.96 -15.31
C GLU A 374 29.36 0.11 -14.03
N ASN A 375 30.33 -0.80 -13.95
CA ASN A 375 30.54 -1.74 -12.85
C ASN A 375 29.31 -2.65 -12.59
N ILE A 376 28.55 -2.99 -13.64
CA ILE A 376 27.41 -3.89 -13.55
C ILE A 376 27.87 -5.28 -14.03
N SER A 377 27.76 -6.27 -13.15
CA SER A 377 28.02 -7.66 -13.47
C SER A 377 26.78 -8.31 -14.06
N ILE A 378 26.95 -9.04 -15.16
CA ILE A 378 25.87 -9.77 -15.82
C ILE A 378 25.75 -11.16 -15.19
N GLN A 379 24.54 -11.54 -14.77
CA GLN A 379 24.23 -12.87 -14.25
C GLN A 379 23.77 -13.83 -15.36
N THR A 380 22.89 -13.38 -16.22
CA THR A 380 22.31 -14.21 -17.30
C THR A 380 22.15 -13.40 -18.56
N VAL A 381 22.42 -14.05 -19.71
CA VAL A 381 22.12 -13.50 -21.03
C VAL A 381 21.34 -14.54 -21.83
N ARG A 382 20.27 -14.09 -22.47
CA ARG A 382 19.48 -14.90 -23.39
C ARG A 382 19.23 -14.12 -24.67
N GLN A 383 19.51 -14.73 -25.80
CA GLN A 383 19.17 -14.17 -27.13
C GLN A 383 18.04 -14.98 -27.75
N ALA A 384 17.08 -14.30 -28.34
CA ALA A 384 15.96 -14.88 -29.09
C ALA A 384 15.80 -14.10 -30.40
N GLY A 385 15.13 -14.71 -31.42
CA GLY A 385 14.97 -14.10 -32.74
C GLY A 385 16.22 -14.22 -33.61
N LEU A 386 16.10 -13.75 -34.86
CA LEU A 386 17.17 -13.75 -35.87
C LEU A 386 17.04 -12.47 -36.71
N GLY A 387 18.17 -11.98 -37.22
CA GLY A 387 18.20 -10.85 -38.14
C GLY A 387 17.87 -9.51 -37.53
N SER A 388 16.91 -8.78 -38.11
CA SER A 388 16.48 -7.46 -37.62
C SER A 388 15.67 -7.51 -36.35
N ASP A 389 15.15 -8.69 -35.97
CA ASP A 389 14.27 -8.89 -34.84
C ASP A 389 14.98 -9.65 -33.70
N ALA A 390 16.30 -9.57 -33.64
CA ALA A 390 17.06 -10.20 -32.55
C ALA A 390 16.83 -9.46 -31.24
N GLU A 391 16.35 -10.20 -30.27
CA GLU A 391 16.11 -9.73 -28.90
C GLU A 391 17.19 -10.27 -27.97
N LEU A 392 17.77 -9.39 -27.18
CA LEU A 392 18.73 -9.72 -26.15
C LEU A 392 18.13 -9.39 -24.76
N VAL A 393 18.02 -10.40 -23.93
CA VAL A 393 17.62 -10.26 -22.52
C VAL A 393 18.87 -10.42 -21.64
N VAL A 394 19.09 -9.44 -20.78
CA VAL A 394 20.17 -9.44 -19.80
C VAL A 394 19.59 -9.36 -18.41
N VAL A 395 20.01 -10.25 -17.50
CA VAL A 395 19.75 -10.12 -16.07
C VAL A 395 21.08 -9.82 -15.36
N THR A 396 21.10 -8.81 -14.51
CA THR A 396 22.31 -8.38 -13.81
C THR A 396 22.39 -8.96 -12.40
N HIS A 397 23.59 -9.02 -11.83
CA HIS A 397 23.75 -9.01 -10.38
C HIS A 397 23.30 -7.66 -9.80
N ALA A 398 23.23 -7.56 -8.46
CA ALA A 398 22.85 -6.33 -7.80
C ALA A 398 23.77 -5.16 -8.18
N ALA A 399 23.16 -4.08 -8.66
CA ALA A 399 23.83 -2.83 -9.04
C ALA A 399 22.98 -1.64 -8.59
N THR A 400 23.55 -0.45 -8.53
CA THR A 400 22.82 0.76 -8.16
C THR A 400 21.94 1.25 -9.31
N GLU A 401 20.83 1.90 -8.98
CA GLU A 401 19.95 2.56 -9.96
C GLU A 401 20.73 3.60 -10.80
N SER A 402 21.67 4.31 -10.19
CA SER A 402 22.53 5.28 -10.89
C SER A 402 23.44 4.61 -11.95
N SER A 403 24.09 3.49 -11.59
CA SER A 403 24.90 2.71 -12.54
C SER A 403 24.06 2.18 -13.70
N LEU A 404 22.87 1.63 -13.39
CA LEU A 404 21.97 1.16 -14.43
C LEU A 404 21.53 2.28 -15.36
N LYS A 405 21.14 3.44 -14.83
CA LYS A 405 20.74 4.61 -15.64
C LYS A 405 21.85 5.06 -16.59
N GLY A 406 23.10 5.06 -16.11
CA GLY A 406 24.30 5.31 -16.93
C GLY A 406 24.47 4.28 -18.04
N CYS A 407 24.30 2.99 -17.71
CA CYS A 407 24.38 1.87 -18.63
C CYS A 407 23.30 1.98 -19.73
N ILE A 408 22.02 2.18 -19.35
CA ILE A 408 20.90 2.30 -20.30
C ILE A 408 21.11 3.47 -21.27
N LYS A 409 21.59 4.63 -20.78
CA LYS A 409 21.91 5.77 -21.64
C LYS A 409 22.95 5.39 -22.69
N LYS A 410 24.07 4.77 -22.28
CA LYS A 410 25.11 4.33 -23.22
C LYS A 410 24.61 3.30 -24.22
N LEU A 411 23.78 2.34 -23.78
CA LEU A 411 23.19 1.33 -24.66
C LEU A 411 22.26 1.98 -25.71
N THR A 412 21.47 2.96 -25.32
CA THR A 412 20.57 3.69 -26.24
C THR A 412 21.34 4.47 -27.31
N ASP A 413 22.55 4.94 -27.00
CA ASP A 413 23.41 5.71 -27.90
C ASP A 413 24.20 4.80 -28.89
N MET A 414 24.08 3.46 -28.79
CA MET A 414 24.79 2.51 -29.66
C MET A 414 23.99 2.21 -30.94
N ASP A 415 24.61 2.36 -32.13
CA ASP A 415 23.99 2.02 -33.43
C ASP A 415 23.54 0.55 -33.56
N ILE A 416 24.12 -0.35 -32.73
CA ILE A 416 23.79 -1.78 -32.71
C ILE A 416 22.57 -2.11 -31.84
N VAL A 417 22.11 -1.17 -31.01
CA VAL A 417 20.91 -1.28 -30.20
C VAL A 417 19.82 -0.44 -30.83
N SER A 418 18.85 -1.07 -31.45
CA SER A 418 17.75 -0.34 -32.10
C SER A 418 16.76 0.22 -31.06
N LYS A 419 16.60 -0.46 -29.93
CA LYS A 419 15.72 -0.03 -28.87
C LYS A 419 16.04 -0.72 -27.54
N VAL A 420 15.97 0.02 -26.43
CA VAL A 420 15.81 -0.54 -25.07
C VAL A 420 14.30 -0.69 -24.85
N GLU A 421 13.81 -1.93 -24.84
CA GLU A 421 12.38 -2.20 -24.75
C GLU A 421 11.85 -2.07 -23.34
N SER A 422 12.55 -2.67 -22.38
CA SER A 422 12.13 -2.60 -20.97
C SER A 422 13.30 -2.79 -20.01
N VAL A 423 13.13 -2.19 -18.86
CA VAL A 423 13.99 -2.35 -17.69
C VAL A 423 13.10 -2.62 -16.50
N ILE A 424 13.24 -3.79 -15.86
CA ILE A 424 12.40 -4.20 -14.73
C ILE A 424 13.33 -4.66 -13.62
N ARG A 425 13.06 -4.26 -12.39
CA ARG A 425 13.81 -4.72 -11.22
C ARG A 425 13.44 -6.16 -10.90
N VAL A 426 14.41 -6.93 -10.41
CA VAL A 426 14.24 -8.34 -10.05
C VAL A 426 14.46 -8.48 -8.55
N GLU A 427 13.53 -9.13 -7.86
CA GLU A 427 13.56 -9.36 -6.42
C GLU A 427 13.43 -10.84 -6.10
N GLY A 428 13.83 -11.25 -4.89
CA GLY A 428 13.62 -12.61 -4.38
C GLY A 428 14.50 -13.68 -5.05
N VAL A 429 15.53 -13.29 -5.78
CA VAL A 429 16.52 -14.25 -6.27
C VAL A 429 17.50 -14.50 -5.11
N VAL A 430 17.49 -15.73 -4.60
CA VAL A 430 18.51 -16.15 -3.61
C VAL A 430 19.86 -16.13 -4.33
N ALA A 431 20.82 -15.40 -3.76
CA ALA A 431 22.20 -15.31 -4.25
C ALA A 431 22.90 -16.67 -4.21
#